data_2d8a1ab0b52f56e92619ad9cf2c39360
#
_entry.id   2d8a1ab0b52f56e92619ad9cf2c39360
#
_cell.length_a   1.000
_cell.length_b   1.000
_cell.length_c   1.000
_cell.angle_alpha   90.00
_cell.angle_beta   90.00
_cell.angle_gamma   90.00
#
_symmetry.space_group_name_H-M   'P 1'
#
loop_
_entity.id
_entity.type
_entity.pdbx_description
1 polymer ?
#
loop_
_entity_poly.entity_id
_entity_poly.type
_entity_poly.pdbx_seq_one_letter_code
_entity_poly.pdbx_strand_id
1 'polypeptide(L)'
;MADAVTSQTIQDSERKAVLKYTNVSDGTGESAVVKVDVSALASNTAGTSCTGVTVAKIWWQCVGMGVELLFDATANVLVIGLSPDSNGYHNYSDFTGIPNNAGSGKTGDILFTTIGASSTDTYTVILELIKEY
;
A
#
# COMPACT_ATOMS: atom_id res chain seq x y z
N MET A 1 -18.77 -8.79 11.37
CA MET A 1 -18.52 -7.40 10.97
C MET A 1 -17.12 -7.27 10.44
N ALA A 2 -16.88 -6.30 9.62
CA ALA A 2 -15.57 -6.04 9.05
C ALA A 2 -15.12 -4.63 9.42
N ASP A 3 -13.81 -4.40 9.36
CA ASP A 3 -13.26 -3.06 9.57
C ASP A 3 -13.88 -2.06 8.59
N ALA A 4 -14.03 -0.81 9.03
CA ALA A 4 -14.48 0.28 8.17
C ALA A 4 -13.27 0.82 7.41
N VAL A 5 -13.16 0.47 6.14
CA VAL A 5 -12.03 0.84 5.30
C VAL A 5 -12.46 1.83 4.22
N THR A 6 -11.56 2.76 3.89
CA THR A 6 -11.74 3.64 2.75
C THR A 6 -10.46 3.71 1.93
N SER A 7 -10.63 4.01 0.65
CA SER A 7 -9.52 4.29 -0.23
C SER A 7 -9.83 5.57 -1.02
N GLN A 8 -8.80 6.34 -1.33
CA GLN A 8 -8.93 7.58 -2.09
C GLN A 8 -7.78 7.71 -3.05
N THR A 9 -8.10 7.92 -4.33
CA THR A 9 -7.09 8.25 -5.33
C THR A 9 -6.89 9.76 -5.31
N ILE A 10 -5.73 10.19 -4.82
CA ILE A 10 -5.39 11.61 -4.76
C ILE A 10 -4.82 12.07 -6.09
N GLN A 11 -3.99 11.24 -6.71
CA GLN A 11 -3.40 11.51 -8.02
C GLN A 11 -3.19 10.19 -8.73
N ASP A 12 -3.52 10.15 -10.02
CA ASP A 12 -3.25 8.98 -10.87
C ASP A 12 -2.88 9.49 -12.26
N SER A 13 -1.59 9.77 -12.44
CA SER A 13 -1.04 10.26 -13.70
C SER A 13 -0.28 9.16 -14.41
N GLU A 14 0.32 9.47 -15.57
CA GLU A 14 1.02 8.47 -16.36
C GLU A 14 2.19 7.83 -15.60
N ARG A 15 2.90 8.61 -14.79
CA ARG A 15 4.13 8.13 -14.12
C ARG A 15 3.97 7.88 -12.64
N LYS A 16 2.99 8.52 -12.00
CA LYS A 16 2.90 8.56 -10.55
C LYS A 16 1.47 8.41 -10.09
N ALA A 17 1.28 7.67 -9.01
CA ALA A 17 0.01 7.57 -8.31
C ALA A 17 0.21 7.93 -6.84
N VAL A 18 -0.73 8.70 -6.27
CA VAL A 18 -0.78 8.98 -4.84
C VAL A 18 -2.11 8.47 -4.33
N LEU A 19 -2.05 7.49 -3.44
CA LEU A 19 -3.23 6.78 -2.94
C LEU A 19 -3.27 6.84 -1.43
N LYS A 20 -4.47 7.03 -0.89
CA LYS A 20 -4.69 7.10 0.56
C LYS A 20 -5.62 5.98 1.00
N TYR A 21 -5.25 5.33 2.10
CA TYR A 21 -6.04 4.24 2.68
C TYR A 21 -6.25 4.49 4.16
N THR A 22 -7.47 4.27 4.64
CA THR A 22 -7.79 4.38 6.06
C THR A 22 -8.53 3.15 6.53
N ASN A 23 -8.45 2.90 7.84
CA ASN A 23 -9.14 1.78 8.47
C ASN A 23 -9.53 2.18 9.89
N VAL A 24 -10.79 1.93 10.24
CA VAL A 24 -11.23 1.97 11.63
C VAL A 24 -11.62 0.54 11.98
N SER A 25 -10.84 -0.10 12.84
CA SER A 25 -10.99 -1.51 13.13
C SER A 25 -12.18 -1.79 14.03
N ASP A 26 -12.88 -2.88 13.75
CA ASP A 26 -13.88 -3.45 14.66
C ASP A 26 -13.31 -4.65 15.45
N GLY A 27 -12.00 -4.86 15.36
CA GLY A 27 -11.30 -5.98 15.97
C GLY A 27 -10.98 -7.12 15.01
N THR A 28 -11.56 -7.10 13.80
CA THR A 28 -11.32 -8.16 12.80
C THR A 28 -9.94 -8.06 12.17
N GLY A 29 -9.53 -6.85 11.79
CA GLY A 29 -8.26 -6.64 11.08
C GLY A 29 -8.34 -7.07 9.62
N GLU A 30 -7.19 -6.99 8.97
CA GLU A 30 -7.02 -7.36 7.56
C GLU A 30 -5.85 -8.32 7.42
N SER A 31 -5.96 -9.25 6.48
CA SER A 31 -4.89 -10.22 6.19
C SER A 31 -4.70 -10.28 4.68
N ALA A 32 -3.57 -9.80 4.22
CA ALA A 32 -3.17 -9.79 2.80
C ALA A 32 -4.27 -9.26 1.88
N VAL A 33 -4.88 -8.13 2.26
CA VAL A 33 -5.94 -7.51 1.47
C VAL A 33 -5.33 -6.61 0.41
N VAL A 34 -5.74 -6.79 -0.85
CA VAL A 34 -5.25 -5.94 -1.95
C VAL A 34 -5.71 -4.50 -1.74
N LYS A 35 -4.75 -3.60 -1.60
CA LYS A 35 -5.02 -2.16 -1.50
C LYS A 35 -4.60 -1.43 -2.77
N VAL A 36 -3.39 -1.69 -3.26
CA VAL A 36 -2.95 -1.14 -4.54
C VAL A 36 -3.16 -2.21 -5.60
N ASP A 37 -4.19 -2.02 -6.43
CA ASP A 37 -4.47 -2.87 -7.58
C ASP A 37 -3.94 -2.13 -8.80
N VAL A 38 -2.80 -2.58 -9.33
CA VAL A 38 -2.15 -1.87 -10.45
C VAL A 38 -3.01 -1.88 -11.71
N SER A 39 -3.88 -2.87 -11.88
CA SER A 39 -4.78 -2.91 -13.02
C SER A 39 -5.85 -1.82 -12.98
N ALA A 40 -6.12 -1.26 -11.80
CA ALA A 40 -7.08 -0.17 -11.62
C ALA A 40 -6.44 1.21 -11.81
N LEU A 41 -5.11 1.29 -11.95
CA LEU A 41 -4.42 2.54 -12.19
C LEU A 41 -4.51 2.91 -13.68
N ALA A 42 -4.44 4.22 -13.95
CA ALA A 42 -4.55 4.72 -15.33
C ALA A 42 -3.42 4.16 -16.21
N SER A 43 -3.77 3.82 -17.44
CA SER A 43 -2.80 3.41 -18.46
C SER A 43 -1.92 4.61 -18.87
N ASN A 44 -0.78 4.33 -19.51
CA ASN A 44 0.05 5.39 -20.06
C ASN A 44 -0.57 5.95 -21.35
N THR A 45 0.07 6.96 -21.94
CA THR A 45 -0.44 7.60 -23.16
C THR A 45 -0.48 6.65 -24.35
N ALA A 46 0.30 5.57 -24.33
CA ALA A 46 0.28 4.55 -25.38
C ALA A 46 -0.82 3.50 -25.15
N GLY A 47 -1.60 3.62 -24.07
CA GLY A 47 -2.66 2.67 -23.72
C GLY A 47 -2.18 1.41 -23.04
N THR A 48 -0.91 1.37 -22.58
CA THR A 48 -0.37 0.22 -21.87
C THR A 48 -0.76 0.30 -20.38
N SER A 49 -1.27 -0.81 -19.85
CA SER A 49 -1.67 -0.89 -18.43
C SER A 49 -0.46 -0.93 -17.51
N CYS A 50 -0.62 -0.36 -16.32
CA CYS A 50 0.38 -0.42 -15.27
C CYS A 50 0.56 -1.88 -14.82
N THR A 51 1.80 -2.33 -14.71
CA THR A 51 2.13 -3.71 -14.31
C THR A 51 2.79 -3.81 -12.96
N GLY A 52 3.21 -2.69 -12.39
CA GLY A 52 3.85 -2.69 -11.08
C GLY A 52 4.07 -1.27 -10.61
N VAL A 53 4.56 -1.15 -9.38
CA VAL A 53 4.85 0.15 -8.78
C VAL A 53 6.11 0.06 -7.92
N THR A 54 6.83 1.17 -7.83
CA THR A 54 7.94 1.39 -6.91
C THR A 54 7.44 2.35 -5.84
N VAL A 55 7.66 2.03 -4.57
CA VAL A 55 7.24 2.88 -3.46
C VAL A 55 8.24 4.02 -3.30
N ALA A 56 7.83 5.24 -3.64
CA ALA A 56 8.70 6.42 -3.59
C ALA A 56 8.61 7.12 -2.24
N LYS A 57 7.42 7.28 -1.71
CA LYS A 57 7.19 7.96 -0.43
C LYS A 57 6.05 7.30 0.31
N ILE A 58 6.10 7.40 1.65
CA ILE A 58 5.03 6.89 2.50
C ILE A 58 4.81 7.87 3.66
N TRP A 59 3.54 8.17 3.92
CA TRP A 59 3.08 8.88 5.11
C TRP A 59 2.14 7.94 5.86
N TRP A 60 2.29 7.85 7.17
CA TRP A 60 1.42 6.96 7.93
C TRP A 60 1.12 7.49 9.32
N GLN A 61 -0.02 7.05 9.84
CA GLN A 61 -0.36 7.19 11.25
C GLN A 61 -1.10 5.94 11.68
N CYS A 62 -0.57 5.27 12.70
CA CYS A 62 -1.17 4.06 13.27
C CYS A 62 -1.50 4.31 14.72
N VAL A 63 -2.71 3.94 15.14
CA VAL A 63 -3.15 4.06 16.54
C VAL A 63 -3.68 2.69 16.94
N GLY A 64 -2.99 2.04 17.87
CA GLY A 64 -3.35 0.76 18.44
C GLY A 64 -2.94 -0.45 17.64
N MET A 65 -2.99 -0.39 16.31
CA MET A 65 -2.57 -1.49 15.44
C MET A 65 -1.42 -1.07 14.54
N GLY A 66 -0.62 -2.06 14.11
CA GLY A 66 0.38 -1.86 13.07
C GLY A 66 -0.14 -2.36 11.73
N VAL A 67 0.61 -2.08 10.67
CA VAL A 67 0.29 -2.49 9.31
C VAL A 67 1.56 -2.94 8.60
N GLU A 68 1.49 -4.11 7.97
CA GLU A 68 2.53 -4.56 7.05
C GLU A 68 2.06 -4.37 5.61
N LEU A 69 2.90 -3.76 4.80
CA LEU A 69 2.69 -3.62 3.37
C LEU A 69 3.51 -4.70 2.67
N LEU A 70 2.87 -5.44 1.77
CA LEU A 70 3.47 -6.59 1.11
C LEU A 70 3.35 -6.46 -0.41
N PHE A 71 4.38 -6.85 -1.14
CA PHE A 71 4.26 -7.09 -2.58
C PHE A 71 3.60 -8.45 -2.79
N ASP A 72 2.54 -8.47 -3.61
CA ASP A 72 1.76 -9.67 -3.86
C ASP A 72 2.50 -10.63 -4.79
N ALA A 73 2.62 -11.87 -4.36
CA ALA A 73 3.24 -12.95 -5.13
C ALA A 73 2.79 -14.31 -4.54
N THR A 74 3.24 -15.40 -5.12
CA THR A 74 3.01 -16.73 -4.54
C THR A 74 3.52 -16.77 -3.10
N ALA A 75 4.71 -16.20 -2.85
CA ALA A 75 5.20 -15.90 -1.50
C ALA A 75 5.31 -14.38 -1.39
N ASN A 76 4.41 -13.76 -0.64
CA ASN A 76 4.38 -12.32 -0.49
C ASN A 76 5.67 -11.81 0.15
N VAL A 77 6.15 -10.65 -0.29
CA VAL A 77 7.40 -10.05 0.17
C VAL A 77 7.10 -8.75 0.90
N LEU A 78 7.61 -8.62 2.11
CA LEU A 78 7.41 -7.41 2.91
C LEU A 78 8.04 -6.19 2.25
N VAL A 79 7.24 -5.14 2.06
CA VAL A 79 7.72 -3.82 1.62
C VAL A 79 8.22 -3.05 2.84
N ILE A 80 7.35 -2.86 3.82
CA ILE A 80 7.64 -2.16 5.07
C ILE A 80 6.63 -2.55 6.14
N GLY A 81 7.09 -2.62 7.38
CA GLY A 81 6.21 -2.78 8.54
C GLY A 81 6.06 -1.46 9.29
N LEU A 82 4.82 -1.04 9.52
CA LEU A 82 4.50 0.17 10.26
C LEU A 82 4.09 -0.24 11.67
N SER A 83 4.82 0.24 12.67
CA SER A 83 4.60 -0.14 14.07
C SER A 83 3.29 0.41 14.62
N PRO A 84 2.66 -0.29 15.58
CA PRO A 84 1.53 0.28 16.31
C PRO A 84 1.91 1.59 16.99
N ASP A 85 0.94 2.51 17.10
CA ASP A 85 1.11 3.78 17.79
C ASP A 85 2.29 4.60 17.26
N SER A 86 2.46 4.57 15.93
CA SER A 86 3.52 5.32 15.26
C SER A 86 2.96 6.20 14.16
N ASN A 87 3.72 7.20 13.79
CA ASN A 87 3.44 8.03 12.63
C ASN A 87 4.75 8.49 12.02
N GLY A 88 4.71 8.91 10.78
CA GLY A 88 5.90 9.42 10.15
C GLY A 88 5.78 9.57 8.66
N TYR A 89 6.91 9.88 8.07
CA TYR A 89 7.07 10.09 6.64
C TYR A 89 8.44 9.59 6.24
N HIS A 90 8.49 8.78 5.20
CA HIS A 90 9.74 8.35 4.58
C HIS A 90 9.73 8.70 3.11
N ASN A 91 10.82 9.31 2.66
CA ASN A 91 11.07 9.62 1.26
C ASN A 91 12.20 8.72 0.76
N TYR A 92 11.85 7.76 -0.08
CA TYR A 92 12.82 6.80 -0.62
C TYR A 92 13.36 7.23 -1.98
N SER A 93 13.01 8.43 -2.45
CA SER A 93 13.44 8.89 -3.77
C SER A 93 14.94 9.17 -3.86
N ASP A 94 15.63 9.28 -2.72
CA ASP A 94 17.10 9.41 -2.70
C ASP A 94 17.79 8.20 -3.35
N PHE A 95 17.14 7.03 -3.36
CA PHE A 95 17.67 5.83 -4.02
C PHE A 95 16.63 5.25 -5.01
N THR A 96 15.82 6.12 -5.61
CA THR A 96 14.81 5.79 -6.64
C THR A 96 13.59 5.02 -6.13
N GLY A 97 13.42 4.88 -4.81
CA GLY A 97 12.28 4.18 -4.22
C GLY A 97 12.54 2.70 -3.94
N ILE A 98 11.52 2.04 -3.40
CA ILE A 98 11.60 0.60 -3.10
C ILE A 98 10.95 -0.16 -4.26
N PRO A 99 11.75 -0.85 -5.10
CA PRO A 99 11.20 -1.61 -6.23
C PRO A 99 10.57 -2.92 -5.75
N ASN A 100 9.71 -3.48 -6.58
CA ASN A 100 9.09 -4.78 -6.29
C ASN A 100 10.13 -5.89 -6.47
N ASN A 101 10.51 -6.50 -5.36
CA ASN A 101 11.48 -7.60 -5.35
C ASN A 101 10.82 -8.97 -5.17
N ALA A 102 9.51 -9.05 -5.39
CA ALA A 102 8.80 -10.31 -5.31
C ALA A 102 9.21 -11.24 -6.46
N GLY A 103 9.07 -12.52 -6.22
CA GLY A 103 9.45 -13.54 -7.17
C GLY A 103 8.27 -14.09 -7.96
N SER A 104 8.24 -15.41 -8.07
CA SER A 104 7.24 -16.14 -8.84
C SER A 104 5.82 -15.78 -8.44
N GLY A 105 4.96 -15.58 -9.43
CA GLY A 105 3.55 -15.24 -9.20
C GLY A 105 3.28 -13.80 -8.83
N LYS A 106 4.25 -12.88 -8.95
CA LYS A 106 4.03 -11.49 -8.60
C LYS A 106 3.02 -10.86 -9.55
N THR A 107 2.09 -10.09 -8.95
CA THR A 107 1.02 -9.41 -9.69
C THR A 107 1.28 -7.93 -9.90
N GLY A 108 2.21 -7.36 -9.15
CA GLY A 108 2.45 -5.92 -9.11
C GLY A 108 1.64 -5.19 -8.04
N ASP A 109 0.70 -5.87 -7.40
CA ASP A 109 -0.18 -5.29 -6.39
C ASP A 109 0.52 -5.17 -5.04
N ILE A 110 -0.01 -4.30 -4.18
CA ILE A 110 0.43 -4.17 -2.78
C ILE A 110 -0.73 -4.55 -1.88
N LEU A 111 -0.42 -5.41 -0.90
CA LEU A 111 -1.37 -5.92 0.07
C LEU A 111 -1.08 -5.31 1.44
N PHE A 112 -2.14 -5.16 2.25
CA PHE A 112 -2.00 -4.74 3.65
C PHE A 112 -2.41 -5.88 4.57
N THR A 113 -1.64 -6.05 5.65
CA THR A 113 -1.97 -6.96 6.75
C THR A 113 -1.85 -6.17 8.05
N THR A 114 -2.92 -6.15 8.85
CA THR A 114 -2.88 -5.46 10.15
C THR A 114 -2.29 -6.38 11.21
N ILE A 115 -1.62 -5.78 12.19
CA ILE A 115 -1.00 -6.48 13.30
C ILE A 115 -1.61 -5.97 14.60
N GLY A 116 -2.21 -6.88 15.37
CA GLY A 116 -2.77 -6.57 16.68
C GLY A 116 -3.98 -5.65 16.64
N ALA A 117 -4.81 -5.74 15.60
CA ALA A 117 -6.00 -4.90 15.49
C ALA A 117 -7.01 -5.20 16.59
N SER A 118 -7.49 -4.15 17.25
CA SER A 118 -8.56 -4.19 18.23
C SER A 118 -9.63 -3.18 17.85
N SER A 119 -10.81 -3.30 18.46
CA SER A 119 -11.90 -2.35 18.17
C SER A 119 -11.44 -0.91 18.43
N THR A 120 -11.78 -0.02 17.52
CA THR A 120 -11.44 1.41 17.50
C THR A 120 -9.99 1.75 17.12
N ASP A 121 -9.14 0.77 16.88
CA ASP A 121 -7.80 1.04 16.33
C ASP A 121 -7.93 1.60 14.91
N THR A 122 -7.00 2.44 14.51
CA THR A 122 -7.04 3.10 13.20
C THR A 122 -5.68 3.08 12.53
N TYR A 123 -5.69 3.13 11.20
CA TYR A 123 -4.50 3.54 10.45
C TYR A 123 -4.89 4.49 9.33
N THR A 124 -3.95 5.33 8.96
CA THR A 124 -3.99 6.13 7.73
C THR A 124 -2.65 5.92 7.04
N VAL A 125 -2.69 5.49 5.78
CA VAL A 125 -1.48 5.28 4.98
C VAL A 125 -1.66 5.98 3.64
N ILE A 126 -0.69 6.83 3.29
CA ILE A 126 -0.66 7.50 1.99
C ILE A 126 0.62 7.06 1.29
N LEU A 127 0.48 6.58 0.06
CA LEU A 127 1.60 6.09 -0.74
C LEU A 127 1.78 6.95 -1.97
N GLU A 128 3.01 7.38 -2.23
CA GLU A 128 3.41 7.91 -3.53
C GLU A 128 4.16 6.81 -4.27
N LEU A 129 3.62 6.42 -5.41
CA LEU A 129 4.08 5.28 -6.18
C LEU A 129 4.54 5.74 -7.56
N ILE A 130 5.65 5.19 -8.04
CA ILE A 130 6.11 5.38 -9.42
C ILE A 130 5.62 4.16 -10.21
N LYS A 131 4.89 4.42 -11.28
CA LYS A 131 4.30 3.35 -12.08
C LYS A 131 5.30 2.71 -13.02
N GLU A 132 5.12 1.42 -13.26
CA GLU A 132 5.89 0.63 -14.24
C GLU A 132 4.93 0.04 -15.27
N TYR A 133 5.39 -0.05 -16.51
CA TYR A 133 4.58 -0.52 -17.64
C TYR A 133 5.22 -1.66 -18.39
#